data_8d42535cebac4b314488b342e77f7d2e
#
_entry.id   8d42535cebac4b314488b342e77f7d2e
#
_cell.length_a   1.000
_cell.length_b   1.000
_cell.length_c   1.000
_cell.angle_alpha   90.00
_cell.angle_beta   90.00
_cell.angle_gamma   90.00
#
_symmetry.space_group_name_H-M   'P 1'
#
loop_
_entity.id
_entity.type
_entity.pdbx_description
1 polymer ?
#
loop_
_entity_poly.entity_id
_entity_poly.type
_entity_poly.pdbx_seq_one_letter_code
_entity_poly.pdbx_strand_id
1 'polypeptide(L)'
;MISSVVQSRDSKRENSLWLRKGQLMDYLERTGRVFDVQRYSIHDGPGIRTIVFLKGCVLRCRWCCNPESQEYKIQTMKVLGEDKVIGRDVTVREMIEEVECDRPYYYRSGGGMTLSGGECLCQPEFARDLLRAAKERGINTAIESMACAPWENIEMILPYLDLYLMDIKHTDPIKHKEFTGKSNELMMENARKVALSKMTKLVIRVPVIPTFNDTVEEIQNIARFAATLPGVEKIHLLPYHRLGQDKYEGLGRKYLMEGIEPPSPEHMITLKKAVHAVCGLDCQIGG
;
A
#
# COMPACT_ATOMS: atom_id res chain seq x y z
N MET A 1 42.07 42.72 -7.83
CA MET A 1 41.02 42.03 -8.62
C MET A 1 40.72 40.57 -8.19
N ILE A 2 41.05 40.14 -6.95
CA ILE A 2 40.79 38.77 -6.47
C ILE A 2 39.65 38.74 -5.42
N SER A 3 39.25 39.89 -4.86
CA SER A 3 38.25 39.97 -3.79
C SER A 3 36.79 39.92 -4.27
N SER A 4 36.49 40.22 -5.54
CA SER A 4 35.09 40.26 -6.06
C SER A 4 34.55 38.91 -6.57
N VAL A 5 35.40 37.94 -6.82
CA VAL A 5 35.01 36.63 -7.35
C VAL A 5 34.63 35.65 -6.22
N VAL A 6 35.17 35.82 -5.02
CA VAL A 6 34.88 34.96 -3.86
C VAL A 6 33.50 35.31 -3.28
N GLN A 7 33.14 36.58 -3.18
CA GLN A 7 31.83 37.01 -2.68
C GLN A 7 30.63 36.56 -3.56
N SER A 8 30.84 36.41 -4.91
CA SER A 8 29.76 35.98 -5.80
C SER A 8 29.51 34.48 -5.77
N ARG A 9 30.46 33.67 -5.31
CA ARG A 9 30.31 32.21 -5.18
C ARG A 9 29.60 31.82 -3.89
N ASP A 10 29.84 32.52 -2.79
CA ASP A 10 29.19 32.26 -1.50
C ASP A 10 27.74 32.71 -1.51
N SER A 11 27.39 33.85 -2.09
CA SER A 11 26.00 34.32 -2.21
C SER A 11 25.15 33.37 -3.12
N LYS A 12 25.73 32.79 -4.16
CA LYS A 12 25.04 31.77 -4.99
C LYS A 12 24.87 30.43 -4.27
N ARG A 13 25.81 30.05 -3.43
CA ARG A 13 25.70 28.84 -2.59
C ARG A 13 24.68 29.04 -1.47
N GLU A 14 24.67 30.17 -0.78
CA GLU A 14 23.69 30.50 0.23
C GLU A 14 22.27 30.60 -0.36
N ASN A 15 22.09 31.31 -1.49
CA ASN A 15 20.81 31.36 -2.18
C ASN A 15 20.34 29.97 -2.64
N SER A 16 21.23 29.08 -3.07
CA SER A 16 20.86 27.71 -3.43
C SER A 16 20.49 26.86 -2.20
N LEU A 17 21.09 27.12 -1.03
CA LEU A 17 20.71 26.48 0.24
C LEU A 17 19.38 26.99 0.78
N TRP A 18 19.12 28.30 0.65
CA TRP A 18 17.84 28.90 1.06
C TRP A 18 16.68 28.45 0.15
N LEU A 19 16.91 28.37 -1.17
CA LEU A 19 15.94 27.82 -2.13
C LEU A 19 15.68 26.32 -1.86
N ARG A 20 16.71 25.54 -1.56
CA ARG A 20 16.54 24.13 -1.17
C ARG A 20 15.83 23.96 0.18
N LYS A 21 16.13 24.81 1.18
CA LYS A 21 15.43 24.81 2.47
C LYS A 21 13.97 25.26 2.32
N GLY A 22 13.68 26.27 1.51
CA GLY A 22 12.31 26.68 1.21
C GLY A 22 11.50 25.61 0.48
N GLN A 23 12.08 24.93 -0.53
CA GLN A 23 11.44 23.80 -1.21
C GLN A 23 11.33 22.56 -0.31
N LEU A 24 12.29 22.31 0.59
CA LEU A 24 12.26 21.22 1.58
C LEU A 24 11.19 21.46 2.66
N MET A 25 10.93 22.70 3.04
CA MET A 25 9.86 23.04 3.99
C MET A 25 8.47 22.93 3.36
N ASP A 26 8.36 23.17 2.05
CA ASP A 26 7.07 23.16 1.34
C ASP A 26 6.44 21.77 1.27
N TYR A 27 7.22 20.69 1.06
CA TYR A 27 6.65 19.35 0.97
C TYR A 27 6.09 18.82 2.31
N LEU A 28 6.59 19.29 3.44
CA LEU A 28 6.07 18.93 4.77
C LEU A 28 4.69 19.55 5.06
N GLU A 29 4.35 20.64 4.38
CA GLU A 29 3.04 21.29 4.50
C GLU A 29 2.00 20.71 3.52
N ARG A 30 2.39 19.78 2.64
CA ARG A 30 1.44 19.10 1.77
C ARG A 30 0.41 18.33 2.59
N THR A 31 -0.86 18.54 2.25
CA THR A 31 -1.97 17.87 2.91
C THR A 31 -2.38 16.60 2.20
N GLY A 32 -2.80 15.61 2.96
CA GLY A 32 -3.44 14.39 2.50
C GLY A 32 -4.58 14.00 3.42
N ARG A 33 -5.43 13.10 2.95
CA ARG A 33 -6.59 12.61 3.71
C ARG A 33 -6.36 11.18 4.17
N VAL A 34 -6.32 10.99 5.47
CA VAL A 34 -6.18 9.70 6.14
C VAL A 34 -7.48 9.34 6.86
N PHE A 35 -7.73 8.06 7.09
CA PHE A 35 -8.89 7.66 7.88
C PHE A 35 -8.54 6.89 9.14
N ASP A 36 -7.34 6.29 9.19
CA ASP A 36 -6.87 5.57 10.38
C ASP A 36 -5.34 5.54 10.42
N VAL A 37 -4.80 5.32 11.63
CA VAL A 37 -3.38 5.03 11.89
C VAL A 37 -3.32 3.85 12.84
N GLN A 38 -2.83 2.71 12.35
CA GLN A 38 -2.68 1.50 13.15
C GLN A 38 -1.23 1.32 13.57
N ARG A 39 -1.01 1.23 14.88
CA ARG A 39 0.31 0.97 15.45
C ARG A 39 0.52 -0.51 15.72
N TYR A 40 1.77 -0.91 15.83
CA TYR A 40 2.19 -2.26 16.22
C TYR A 40 1.75 -3.37 15.25
N SER A 41 1.58 -3.07 13.96
CA SER A 41 1.34 -4.12 12.98
C SER A 41 2.59 -4.97 12.75
N ILE A 42 2.39 -6.28 12.55
CA ILE A 42 3.43 -7.28 12.29
C ILE A 42 3.20 -8.05 10.97
N HIS A 43 2.17 -7.67 10.20
CA HIS A 43 1.75 -8.39 8.98
C HIS A 43 1.93 -7.57 7.68
N ASP A 44 2.31 -6.30 7.79
CA ASP A 44 2.31 -5.36 6.67
C ASP A 44 3.73 -4.91 6.30
N GLY A 45 4.65 -5.87 6.35
CA GLY A 45 6.07 -5.73 6.07
C GLY A 45 6.95 -6.22 7.23
N PRO A 46 8.28 -6.07 7.13
CA PRO A 46 9.21 -6.56 8.14
C PRO A 46 9.10 -5.77 9.45
N GLY A 47 9.25 -6.48 10.57
CA GLY A 47 9.30 -5.91 11.91
C GLY A 47 7.97 -5.33 12.39
N ILE A 48 8.02 -4.48 13.41
CA ILE A 48 6.85 -3.77 13.95
C ILE A 48 6.66 -2.48 13.15
N ARG A 49 5.43 -2.25 12.66
CA ARG A 49 5.14 -1.13 11.75
C ARG A 49 3.97 -0.26 12.23
N THR A 50 4.03 0.99 11.85
CA THR A 50 2.87 1.89 11.91
C THR A 50 2.30 2.00 10.51
N ILE A 51 1.01 1.67 10.37
CA ILE A 51 0.30 1.76 9.09
C ILE A 51 -0.48 3.06 9.06
N VAL A 52 -0.28 3.84 8.00
CA VAL A 52 -1.08 5.03 7.70
C VAL A 52 -2.07 4.70 6.60
N PHE A 53 -3.36 4.73 6.91
CA PHE A 53 -4.43 4.38 5.99
C PHE A 53 -4.99 5.62 5.28
N LEU A 54 -4.73 5.73 3.98
CA LEU A 54 -5.19 6.85 3.14
C LEU A 54 -6.60 6.60 2.62
N LYS A 55 -7.38 7.70 2.46
CA LYS A 55 -8.71 7.66 1.83
C LYS A 55 -8.61 7.77 0.31
N GLY A 56 -9.58 7.14 -0.34
CA GLY A 56 -9.70 7.03 -1.79
C GLY A 56 -9.29 5.64 -2.29
N CYS A 57 -10.15 5.02 -3.10
CA CYS A 57 -9.84 3.79 -3.80
C CYS A 57 -10.58 3.76 -5.13
N VAL A 58 -9.88 3.36 -6.19
CA VAL A 58 -10.47 3.22 -7.53
C VAL A 58 -11.20 1.89 -7.71
N LEU A 59 -10.96 0.92 -6.82
CA LEU A 59 -11.65 -0.37 -6.82
C LEU A 59 -12.88 -0.37 -5.92
N ARG A 60 -13.75 -1.34 -6.17
CA ARG A 60 -14.96 -1.65 -5.39
C ARG A 60 -15.03 -3.16 -5.15
N CYS A 61 -13.93 -3.71 -4.59
CA CYS A 61 -13.84 -5.13 -4.28
C CYS A 61 -15.03 -5.58 -3.42
N ARG A 62 -15.67 -6.68 -3.80
CA ARG A 62 -16.86 -7.21 -3.08
C ARG A 62 -16.53 -7.59 -1.64
N TRP A 63 -15.26 -7.96 -1.34
CA TRP A 63 -14.75 -8.37 -0.03
C TRP A 63 -13.99 -7.27 0.73
N CYS A 64 -14.08 -6.01 0.32
CA CYS A 64 -13.27 -4.95 0.90
C CYS A 64 -13.42 -4.89 2.43
N CYS A 65 -12.31 -4.99 3.17
CA CYS A 65 -12.33 -4.89 4.63
C CYS A 65 -12.33 -3.44 5.15
N ASN A 66 -12.04 -2.47 4.27
CA ASN A 66 -12.03 -1.04 4.58
C ASN A 66 -12.95 -0.25 3.63
N PRO A 67 -14.28 -0.56 3.57
CA PRO A 67 -15.20 0.12 2.66
C PRO A 67 -15.31 1.62 2.94
N GLU A 68 -15.02 2.05 4.17
CA GLU A 68 -14.94 3.45 4.62
C GLU A 68 -13.79 4.22 3.97
N SER A 69 -12.80 3.53 3.44
CA SER A 69 -11.68 4.14 2.72
C SER A 69 -12.00 4.47 1.26
N GLN A 70 -13.00 3.83 0.66
CA GLN A 70 -13.23 3.86 -0.79
C GLN A 70 -13.56 5.26 -1.31
N GLU A 71 -14.35 6.03 -0.56
CA GLU A 71 -14.67 7.40 -0.90
C GLU A 71 -13.58 8.35 -0.37
N TYR A 72 -13.12 9.28 -1.20
CA TYR A 72 -12.12 10.26 -0.79
C TYR A 72 -12.68 11.26 0.24
N LYS A 73 -13.98 11.59 0.15
CA LYS A 73 -14.62 12.55 1.08
C LYS A 73 -14.58 12.07 2.53
N ILE A 74 -14.49 13.00 3.47
CA ILE A 74 -14.78 12.77 4.88
C ILE A 74 -16.26 12.42 4.98
N GLN A 75 -16.60 11.36 5.71
CA GLN A 75 -17.97 10.86 5.82
C GLN A 75 -18.26 10.36 7.22
N THR A 76 -19.51 10.24 7.56
CA THR A 76 -19.96 9.63 8.81
C THR A 76 -20.28 8.16 8.59
N MET A 77 -19.96 7.32 9.54
CA MET A 77 -20.28 5.90 9.60
C MET A 77 -20.81 5.58 11.00
N LYS A 78 -21.82 4.71 11.12
CA LYS A 78 -22.25 4.18 12.40
C LYS A 78 -21.29 3.12 12.91
N VAL A 79 -20.80 3.29 14.14
CA VAL A 79 -19.95 2.32 14.83
C VAL A 79 -20.59 2.05 16.20
N LEU A 80 -21.00 0.82 16.45
CA LEU A 80 -21.71 0.46 17.67
C LEU A 80 -22.97 1.33 17.96
N GLY A 81 -23.64 1.78 16.90
CA GLY A 81 -24.83 2.63 16.98
C GLY A 81 -24.57 4.15 17.05
N GLU A 82 -23.32 4.58 17.26
CA GLU A 82 -22.92 5.98 17.31
C GLU A 82 -22.35 6.48 15.97
N ASP A 83 -22.54 7.75 15.68
CA ASP A 83 -21.98 8.38 14.47
C ASP A 83 -20.49 8.70 14.70
N LYS A 84 -19.62 8.08 13.89
CA LYS A 84 -18.19 8.33 13.86
C LYS A 84 -17.77 9.02 12.55
N VAL A 85 -17.06 10.11 12.64
CA VAL A 85 -16.46 10.77 11.47
C VAL A 85 -15.26 9.96 10.99
N ILE A 86 -15.25 9.63 9.71
CA ILE A 86 -14.20 8.83 9.05
C ILE A 86 -13.45 9.70 8.06
N GLY A 87 -12.21 9.93 8.38
CA GLY A 87 -11.27 10.75 7.62
C GLY A 87 -10.94 12.07 8.30
N ARG A 88 -9.70 12.49 8.14
CA ARG A 88 -9.18 13.80 8.53
C ARG A 88 -8.13 14.25 7.54
N ASP A 89 -8.03 15.56 7.32
CA ASP A 89 -6.93 16.14 6.56
C ASP A 89 -5.76 16.36 7.50
N VAL A 90 -4.56 15.99 7.06
CA VAL A 90 -3.32 16.12 7.82
C VAL A 90 -2.20 16.59 6.90
N THR A 91 -1.24 17.31 7.42
CA THR A 91 0.01 17.62 6.74
C THR A 91 0.97 16.43 6.80
N VAL A 92 1.95 16.39 5.89
CA VAL A 92 3.07 15.42 5.97
C VAL A 92 3.81 15.57 7.30
N ARG A 93 3.97 16.81 7.79
CA ARG A 93 4.60 17.11 9.08
C ARG A 93 3.88 16.44 10.23
N GLU A 94 2.58 16.68 10.37
CA GLU A 94 1.77 16.10 11.45
C GLU A 94 1.81 14.57 11.40
N MET A 95 1.72 14.00 10.20
CA MET A 95 1.70 12.54 10.05
C MET A 95 3.05 11.91 10.35
N ILE A 96 4.16 12.49 9.90
CA ILE A 96 5.48 11.91 10.18
C ILE A 96 5.86 12.04 11.67
N GLU A 97 5.44 13.10 12.35
CA GLU A 97 5.61 13.26 13.80
C GLU A 97 4.83 12.18 14.57
N GLU A 98 3.59 11.86 14.13
CA GLU A 98 2.81 10.76 14.69
C GLU A 98 3.49 9.39 14.49
N VAL A 99 4.03 9.14 13.29
CA VAL A 99 4.78 7.91 12.96
C VAL A 99 6.07 7.79 13.77
N GLU A 100 6.78 8.89 13.99
CA GLU A 100 8.05 8.89 14.76
C GLU A 100 7.87 8.52 16.23
N CYS A 101 6.68 8.63 16.80
CA CYS A 101 6.42 8.18 18.17
C CYS A 101 6.75 6.68 18.38
N ASP A 102 6.67 5.88 17.32
CA ASP A 102 6.94 4.43 17.36
C ASP A 102 8.39 4.06 16.96
N ARG A 103 9.27 5.05 16.76
CA ARG A 103 10.67 4.85 16.37
C ARG A 103 11.44 3.82 17.22
N PRO A 104 11.26 3.72 18.56
CA PRO A 104 11.95 2.70 19.35
C PRO A 104 11.62 1.26 18.94
N TYR A 105 10.39 1.03 18.47
CA TYR A 105 9.95 -0.28 17.98
C TYR A 105 10.55 -0.58 16.60
N TYR A 106 10.61 0.41 15.71
CA TYR A 106 11.25 0.25 14.39
C TYR A 106 12.72 -0.12 14.51
N TYR A 107 13.45 0.60 15.38
CA TYR A 107 14.86 0.36 15.59
C TYR A 107 15.14 -1.06 16.09
N ARG A 108 14.32 -1.58 17.02
CA ARG A 108 14.51 -2.90 17.62
C ARG A 108 14.09 -4.05 16.72
N SER A 109 13.11 -3.84 15.86
CA SER A 109 12.49 -4.91 15.07
C SER A 109 12.91 -4.90 13.59
N GLY A 110 13.58 -3.83 13.12
CA GLY A 110 13.78 -3.59 11.68
C GLY A 110 12.51 -3.16 10.96
N GLY A 111 11.49 -2.68 11.71
CA GLY A 111 10.21 -2.21 11.19
C GLY A 111 10.24 -0.78 10.64
N GLY A 112 9.08 -0.16 10.53
CA GLY A 112 8.97 1.19 9.99
C GLY A 112 7.53 1.62 9.69
N MET A 113 7.33 2.41 8.65
CA MET A 113 6.04 2.89 8.21
C MET A 113 5.54 2.13 6.98
N THR A 114 4.25 1.82 6.96
CA THR A 114 3.55 1.30 5.77
C THR A 114 2.41 2.24 5.39
N LEU A 115 2.34 2.63 4.13
CA LEU A 115 1.15 3.30 3.59
C LEU A 115 0.20 2.26 3.03
N SER A 116 -1.05 2.36 3.41
CA SER A 116 -2.14 1.47 3.00
C SER A 116 -3.44 2.27 2.87
N GLY A 117 -4.60 1.65 3.10
CA GLY A 117 -5.89 2.33 3.17
C GLY A 117 -6.88 1.81 2.15
N GLY A 118 -7.38 2.68 1.28
CA GLY A 118 -8.05 2.31 0.04
C GLY A 118 -7.02 1.94 -1.02
N GLU A 119 -6.48 2.96 -1.69
CA GLU A 119 -5.31 2.88 -2.56
C GLU A 119 -4.45 4.12 -2.32
N CYS A 120 -3.26 3.95 -1.78
CA CYS A 120 -2.39 5.09 -1.44
C CYS A 120 -2.01 5.94 -2.67
N LEU A 121 -1.98 5.34 -3.86
CA LEU A 121 -1.71 6.01 -5.13
C LEU A 121 -2.89 6.89 -5.64
N CYS A 122 -4.01 6.93 -4.91
CA CYS A 122 -5.05 7.97 -5.13
C CYS A 122 -4.61 9.35 -4.62
N GLN A 123 -3.54 9.41 -3.80
CA GLN A 123 -2.94 10.63 -3.27
C GLN A 123 -1.42 10.61 -3.49
N PRO A 124 -0.96 10.56 -4.76
CA PRO A 124 0.43 10.19 -5.06
C PRO A 124 1.45 11.19 -4.55
N GLU A 125 1.17 12.50 -4.58
CA GLU A 125 2.09 13.51 -4.08
C GLU A 125 2.20 13.47 -2.55
N PHE A 126 1.09 13.26 -1.84
CA PHE A 126 1.12 13.10 -0.39
C PHE A 126 1.84 11.81 0.01
N ALA A 127 1.56 10.70 -0.67
CA ALA A 127 2.24 9.42 -0.44
C ALA A 127 3.76 9.56 -0.67
N ARG A 128 4.19 10.19 -1.79
CA ARG A 128 5.60 10.47 -2.09
C ARG A 128 6.25 11.27 -0.95
N ASP A 129 5.63 12.38 -0.56
CA ASP A 129 6.23 13.30 0.40
C ASP A 129 6.29 12.70 1.81
N LEU A 130 5.30 11.87 2.19
CA LEU A 130 5.32 11.16 3.46
C LEU A 130 6.37 10.03 3.48
N LEU A 131 6.49 9.25 2.39
CA LEU A 131 7.57 8.26 2.22
C LEU A 131 8.95 8.91 2.25
N ARG A 132 9.10 10.05 1.57
CA ARG A 132 10.32 10.86 1.59
C ARG A 132 10.67 11.30 3.02
N ALA A 133 9.70 11.87 3.75
CA ALA A 133 9.90 12.32 5.12
C ALA A 133 10.33 11.18 6.06
N ALA A 134 9.76 9.98 5.89
CA ALA A 134 10.14 8.78 6.62
C ALA A 134 11.58 8.34 6.26
N LYS A 135 11.90 8.28 4.96
CA LYS A 135 13.22 7.90 4.47
C LYS A 135 14.33 8.83 4.94
N GLU A 136 14.10 10.15 4.87
CA GLU A 136 15.05 11.17 5.35
C GLU A 136 15.31 11.06 6.88
N ARG A 137 14.38 10.45 7.63
CA ARG A 137 14.50 10.16 9.06
C ARG A 137 15.05 8.77 9.36
N GLY A 138 15.45 8.01 8.35
CA GLY A 138 15.96 6.65 8.49
C GLY A 138 14.92 5.62 8.92
N ILE A 139 13.63 5.89 8.66
CA ILE A 139 12.52 4.95 8.88
C ILE A 139 12.35 4.10 7.62
N ASN A 140 12.31 2.77 7.78
CA ASN A 140 12.01 1.86 6.68
C ASN A 140 10.60 2.08 6.15
N THR A 141 10.43 2.07 4.84
CA THR A 141 9.18 2.42 4.15
C THR A 141 8.61 1.24 3.38
N ALA A 142 7.31 1.06 3.47
CA ALA A 142 6.56 0.11 2.67
C ALA A 142 5.25 0.71 2.16
N ILE A 143 4.70 0.14 1.09
CA ILE A 143 3.32 0.40 0.67
C ILE A 143 2.59 -0.91 0.43
N GLU A 144 1.28 -0.88 0.66
CA GLU A 144 0.31 -1.86 0.21
C GLU A 144 -0.54 -1.22 -0.88
N SER A 145 -0.44 -1.74 -2.09
CA SER A 145 -1.13 -1.17 -3.24
C SER A 145 -1.34 -2.22 -4.32
N MET A 146 -2.44 -2.10 -5.04
CA MET A 146 -2.70 -2.92 -6.22
C MET A 146 -2.09 -2.30 -7.50
N ALA A 147 -1.38 -1.18 -7.41
CA ALA A 147 -0.78 -0.47 -8.56
C ALA A 147 -1.79 -0.03 -9.65
N CYS A 148 -3.04 0.25 -9.28
CA CYS A 148 -4.06 0.73 -10.21
C CYS A 148 -4.00 2.27 -10.37
N ALA A 149 -2.89 2.77 -10.86
CA ALA A 149 -2.62 4.20 -11.05
C ALA A 149 -1.78 4.42 -12.32
N PRO A 150 -1.75 5.64 -12.89
CA PRO A 150 -0.77 6.01 -13.91
C PRO A 150 0.66 5.70 -13.44
N TRP A 151 1.53 5.30 -14.37
CA TRP A 151 2.91 4.92 -14.05
C TRP A 151 3.67 6.03 -13.32
N GLU A 152 3.44 7.28 -13.72
CA GLU A 152 4.08 8.47 -13.16
C GLU A 152 3.84 8.60 -11.65
N ASN A 153 2.66 8.18 -11.17
CA ASN A 153 2.33 8.17 -9.74
C ASN A 153 3.14 7.12 -8.98
N ILE A 154 3.43 5.99 -9.62
CA ILE A 154 4.27 4.93 -9.04
C ILE A 154 5.73 5.34 -9.09
N GLU A 155 6.20 5.80 -10.25
CA GLU A 155 7.60 6.18 -10.47
C GLU A 155 8.06 7.26 -9.46
N MET A 156 7.20 8.24 -9.14
CA MET A 156 7.55 9.30 -8.19
C MET A 156 7.75 8.83 -6.75
N ILE A 157 7.18 7.70 -6.34
CA ILE A 157 7.33 7.15 -4.98
C ILE A 157 8.49 6.16 -4.85
N LEU A 158 8.89 5.48 -5.94
CA LEU A 158 9.90 4.43 -5.93
C LEU A 158 11.23 4.85 -5.28
N PRO A 159 11.76 6.08 -5.44
CA PRO A 159 13.01 6.51 -4.80
C PRO A 159 12.97 6.49 -3.26
N TYR A 160 11.78 6.52 -2.69
CA TYR A 160 11.55 6.60 -1.25
C TYR A 160 10.97 5.30 -0.67
N LEU A 161 10.92 4.22 -1.47
CA LEU A 161 10.24 2.98 -1.11
C LEU A 161 11.23 1.81 -0.96
N ASP A 162 11.26 1.19 0.23
CA ASP A 162 12.08 0.00 0.49
C ASP A 162 11.36 -1.29 0.10
N LEU A 163 10.03 -1.34 0.31
CA LEU A 163 9.22 -2.55 0.07
C LEU A 163 7.87 -2.20 -0.56
N TYR A 164 7.56 -2.86 -1.66
CA TYR A 164 6.25 -2.83 -2.30
C TYR A 164 5.53 -4.16 -2.03
N LEU A 165 4.45 -4.13 -1.26
CA LEU A 165 3.51 -5.22 -1.05
C LEU A 165 2.40 -5.07 -2.08
N MET A 166 2.50 -5.79 -3.19
CA MET A 166 1.62 -5.57 -4.36
C MET A 166 0.55 -6.66 -4.46
N ASP A 167 -0.70 -6.24 -4.43
CA ASP A 167 -1.83 -7.15 -4.57
C ASP A 167 -2.09 -7.52 -6.02
N ILE A 168 -1.99 -8.80 -6.35
CA ILE A 168 -2.49 -9.42 -7.60
C ILE A 168 -3.71 -10.27 -7.24
N LYS A 169 -4.88 -9.86 -7.71
CA LYS A 169 -6.14 -10.45 -7.24
C LYS A 169 -6.69 -11.53 -8.19
N HIS A 170 -6.43 -11.41 -9.49
CA HIS A 170 -6.82 -12.39 -10.52
C HIS A 170 -6.03 -12.14 -11.81
N THR A 171 -5.79 -13.17 -12.62
CA THR A 171 -5.12 -13.03 -13.93
C THR A 171 -6.11 -12.71 -15.06
N ASP A 172 -7.35 -13.19 -14.98
CA ASP A 172 -8.41 -12.89 -15.96
C ASP A 172 -8.96 -11.46 -15.75
N PRO A 173 -8.84 -10.55 -16.77
CA PRO A 173 -9.29 -9.18 -16.67
C PRO A 173 -10.82 -9.03 -16.56
N ILE A 174 -11.59 -9.95 -17.13
CA ILE A 174 -13.05 -9.92 -17.09
C ILE A 174 -13.53 -10.25 -15.69
N LYS A 175 -13.05 -11.36 -15.12
CA LYS A 175 -13.40 -11.78 -13.77
C LYS A 175 -12.89 -10.79 -12.72
N HIS A 176 -11.69 -10.24 -12.91
CA HIS A 176 -11.18 -9.16 -12.05
C HIS A 176 -12.12 -7.96 -12.07
N LYS A 177 -12.55 -7.49 -13.26
CA LYS A 177 -13.48 -6.37 -13.40
C LYS A 177 -14.82 -6.64 -12.73
N GLU A 178 -15.36 -7.84 -12.89
CA GLU A 178 -16.64 -8.23 -12.28
C GLU A 178 -16.64 -8.09 -10.75
N PHE A 179 -15.54 -8.50 -10.09
CA PHE A 179 -15.46 -8.55 -8.64
C PHE A 179 -14.89 -7.29 -7.99
N THR A 180 -14.15 -6.48 -8.76
CA THR A 180 -13.44 -5.30 -8.23
C THR A 180 -13.86 -3.97 -8.89
N GLY A 181 -14.59 -4.02 -10.00
CA GLY A 181 -15.02 -2.85 -10.77
C GLY A 181 -14.01 -2.37 -11.82
N LYS A 182 -12.79 -2.91 -11.90
CA LYS A 182 -11.75 -2.54 -12.87
C LYS A 182 -11.07 -3.78 -13.46
N SER A 183 -10.62 -3.67 -14.73
CA SER A 183 -9.69 -4.64 -15.33
C SER A 183 -8.34 -4.62 -14.59
N ASN A 184 -7.60 -5.73 -14.63
CA ASN A 184 -6.28 -5.85 -14.01
C ASN A 184 -5.12 -5.50 -14.96
N GLU A 185 -5.37 -5.17 -16.21
CA GLU A 185 -4.33 -4.97 -17.25
C GLU A 185 -3.29 -3.93 -16.83
N LEU A 186 -3.74 -2.77 -16.38
CA LEU A 186 -2.85 -1.70 -15.88
C LEU A 186 -2.03 -2.15 -14.67
N MET A 187 -2.63 -2.91 -13.75
CA MET A 187 -1.96 -3.41 -12.55
C MET A 187 -0.86 -4.40 -12.90
N MET A 188 -1.14 -5.33 -13.84
CA MET A 188 -0.19 -6.32 -14.33
C MET A 188 0.97 -5.67 -15.11
N GLU A 189 0.69 -4.62 -15.89
CA GLU A 189 1.71 -3.82 -16.57
C GLU A 189 2.60 -3.09 -15.56
N ASN A 190 2.00 -2.43 -14.58
CA ASN A 190 2.73 -1.72 -13.53
C ASN A 190 3.58 -2.67 -12.67
N ALA A 191 3.09 -3.89 -12.38
CA ALA A 191 3.88 -4.90 -11.67
C ALA A 191 5.18 -5.23 -12.42
N ARG A 192 5.12 -5.37 -13.76
CA ARG A 192 6.33 -5.58 -14.59
C ARG A 192 7.27 -4.37 -14.53
N LYS A 193 6.73 -3.15 -14.64
CA LYS A 193 7.54 -1.92 -14.58
C LYS A 193 8.23 -1.76 -13.24
N VAL A 194 7.52 -1.99 -12.12
CA VAL A 194 8.10 -1.94 -10.76
C VAL A 194 9.23 -2.97 -10.63
N ALA A 195 9.00 -4.22 -11.04
CA ALA A 195 10.01 -5.27 -10.98
C ALA A 195 11.26 -4.93 -11.83
N LEU A 196 11.06 -4.39 -13.04
CA LEU A 196 12.15 -3.98 -13.94
C LEU A 196 12.94 -2.77 -13.42
N SER A 197 12.31 -1.88 -12.65
CA SER A 197 12.99 -0.71 -12.08
C SER A 197 14.10 -1.07 -11.08
N LYS A 198 13.96 -2.21 -10.38
CA LYS A 198 14.86 -2.68 -9.30
C LYS A 198 15.06 -1.66 -8.17
N MET A 199 14.19 -0.66 -8.05
CA MET A 199 14.32 0.42 -7.07
C MET A 199 13.77 0.05 -5.69
N THR A 200 12.92 -0.98 -5.61
CA THR A 200 12.29 -1.45 -4.38
C THR A 200 12.23 -2.97 -4.37
N LYS A 201 12.16 -3.57 -3.19
CA LYS A 201 11.80 -4.98 -3.07
C LYS A 201 10.32 -5.15 -3.40
N LEU A 202 9.99 -6.16 -4.19
CA LEU A 202 8.61 -6.45 -4.58
C LEU A 202 8.19 -7.81 -4.01
N VAL A 203 7.10 -7.82 -3.26
CA VAL A 203 6.43 -9.02 -2.76
C VAL A 203 5.02 -9.04 -3.32
N ILE A 204 4.64 -10.14 -3.94
CA ILE A 204 3.29 -10.32 -4.47
C ILE A 204 2.38 -10.83 -3.35
N ARG A 205 1.22 -10.21 -3.20
CA ARG A 205 0.18 -10.59 -2.25
C ARG A 205 -1.07 -11.01 -3.02
N VAL A 206 -1.67 -12.10 -2.60
CA VAL A 206 -2.88 -12.64 -3.21
C VAL A 206 -3.96 -12.78 -2.14
N PRO A 207 -4.91 -11.85 -2.06
CA PRO A 207 -6.11 -12.07 -1.26
C PRO A 207 -6.86 -13.28 -1.85
N VAL A 208 -6.93 -14.37 -1.09
CA VAL A 208 -7.59 -15.62 -1.51
C VAL A 208 -9.07 -15.52 -1.13
N ILE A 209 -9.90 -15.29 -2.15
CA ILE A 209 -11.32 -15.01 -1.98
C ILE A 209 -12.14 -16.16 -2.55
N PRO A 210 -12.95 -16.85 -1.72
CA PRO A 210 -13.85 -17.90 -2.17
C PRO A 210 -14.76 -17.42 -3.30
N THR A 211 -14.98 -18.28 -4.29
CA THR A 211 -15.77 -18.03 -5.51
C THR A 211 -15.12 -17.11 -6.54
N PHE A 212 -14.00 -16.47 -6.18
CA PHE A 212 -13.30 -15.54 -7.06
C PHE A 212 -11.99 -16.14 -7.60
N ASN A 213 -11.02 -16.38 -6.73
CA ASN A 213 -9.68 -16.82 -7.13
C ASN A 213 -9.12 -17.99 -6.28
N ASP A 214 -9.93 -18.62 -5.44
CA ASP A 214 -9.54 -19.69 -4.52
C ASP A 214 -9.41 -21.08 -5.20
N THR A 215 -9.15 -21.10 -6.51
CA THR A 215 -8.91 -22.35 -7.26
C THR A 215 -7.42 -22.61 -7.43
N VAL A 216 -7.03 -23.90 -7.49
CA VAL A 216 -5.66 -24.30 -7.77
C VAL A 216 -5.16 -23.70 -9.08
N GLU A 217 -5.98 -23.72 -10.13
CA GLU A 217 -5.63 -23.18 -11.44
C GLU A 217 -5.30 -21.69 -11.39
N GLU A 218 -6.17 -20.86 -10.76
CA GLU A 218 -5.95 -19.42 -10.71
C GLU A 218 -4.75 -19.06 -9.84
N ILE A 219 -4.56 -19.71 -8.70
CA ILE A 219 -3.37 -19.50 -7.86
C ILE A 219 -2.09 -19.88 -8.62
N GLN A 220 -2.11 -20.94 -9.42
CA GLN A 220 -0.99 -21.28 -10.28
C GLN A 220 -0.75 -20.25 -11.38
N ASN A 221 -1.80 -19.68 -11.99
CA ASN A 221 -1.67 -18.62 -12.99
C ASN A 221 -1.04 -17.36 -12.39
N ILE A 222 -1.49 -16.95 -11.19
CA ILE A 222 -0.88 -15.81 -10.46
C ILE A 222 0.59 -16.12 -10.11
N ALA A 223 0.89 -17.33 -9.64
CA ALA A 223 2.24 -17.74 -9.27
C ALA A 223 3.19 -17.74 -10.50
N ARG A 224 2.72 -18.28 -11.64
CA ARG A 224 3.49 -18.20 -12.91
C ARG A 224 3.76 -16.77 -13.32
N PHE A 225 2.75 -15.88 -13.24
CA PHE A 225 2.94 -14.46 -13.51
C PHE A 225 3.97 -13.84 -12.55
N ALA A 226 3.84 -14.06 -11.24
CA ALA A 226 4.77 -13.54 -10.25
C ALA A 226 6.21 -14.00 -10.51
N ALA A 227 6.40 -15.27 -10.93
CA ALA A 227 7.70 -15.82 -11.28
C ALA A 227 8.34 -15.20 -12.54
N THR A 228 7.57 -14.52 -13.40
CA THR A 228 8.12 -13.76 -14.52
C THR A 228 8.66 -12.39 -14.14
N LEU A 229 8.40 -11.93 -12.91
CA LEU A 229 8.78 -10.60 -12.43
C LEU A 229 10.22 -10.62 -11.88
N PRO A 230 11.18 -9.88 -12.47
CA PRO A 230 12.56 -9.88 -12.00
C PRO A 230 12.67 -9.46 -10.53
N GLY A 231 13.39 -10.26 -9.70
CA GLY A 231 13.66 -9.94 -8.31
C GLY A 231 12.51 -10.25 -7.34
N VAL A 232 11.39 -10.77 -7.82
CA VAL A 232 10.33 -11.31 -6.95
C VAL A 232 10.76 -12.68 -6.44
N GLU A 233 10.83 -12.81 -5.12
CA GLU A 233 11.24 -14.05 -4.43
C GLU A 233 10.10 -14.64 -3.60
N LYS A 234 9.09 -13.81 -3.27
CA LYS A 234 8.03 -14.17 -2.33
C LYS A 234 6.63 -13.89 -2.88
N ILE A 235 5.72 -14.78 -2.52
CA ILE A 235 4.27 -14.63 -2.72
C ILE A 235 3.56 -14.94 -1.40
N HIS A 236 2.62 -14.05 -1.00
CA HIS A 236 1.81 -14.23 0.20
C HIS A 236 0.37 -14.54 -0.20
N LEU A 237 -0.18 -15.63 0.32
CA LEU A 237 -1.59 -15.98 0.17
C LEU A 237 -2.34 -15.50 1.42
N LEU A 238 -3.17 -14.48 1.26
CA LEU A 238 -3.91 -13.85 2.37
C LEU A 238 -5.32 -14.44 2.44
N PRO A 239 -5.64 -15.25 3.45
CA PRO A 239 -6.97 -15.81 3.58
C PRO A 239 -8.04 -14.71 3.70
N TYR A 240 -9.14 -14.87 2.98
CA TYR A 240 -10.32 -14.01 3.16
C TYR A 240 -10.80 -14.06 4.60
N HIS A 241 -11.27 -12.91 5.11
CA HIS A 241 -11.88 -12.74 6.42
C HIS A 241 -13.07 -11.76 6.35
N ARG A 242 -13.96 -11.81 7.33
CA ARG A 242 -15.20 -11.01 7.35
C ARG A 242 -15.11 -9.72 8.16
N LEU A 243 -13.92 -9.26 8.52
CA LEU A 243 -13.70 -8.08 9.39
C LEU A 243 -14.30 -6.76 8.86
N GLY A 244 -14.63 -6.71 7.55
CA GLY A 244 -15.27 -5.54 6.95
C GLY A 244 -16.80 -5.54 7.03
N GLN A 245 -17.46 -6.65 7.37
CA GLN A 245 -18.91 -6.82 7.24
C GLN A 245 -19.69 -5.74 8.00
N ASP A 246 -19.40 -5.54 9.28
CA ASP A 246 -20.10 -4.56 10.13
C ASP A 246 -19.92 -3.11 9.65
N LYS A 247 -18.78 -2.84 8.98
CA LYS A 247 -18.50 -1.52 8.43
C LYS A 247 -19.44 -1.18 7.23
N TYR A 248 -19.85 -2.19 6.46
CA TYR A 248 -20.82 -1.98 5.38
C TYR A 248 -22.19 -1.58 5.96
N GLU A 249 -22.64 -2.25 7.02
CA GLU A 249 -23.85 -1.88 7.71
C GLU A 249 -23.77 -0.45 8.25
N GLY A 250 -22.66 -0.12 8.94
CA GLY A 250 -22.41 1.24 9.45
C GLY A 250 -22.41 2.33 8.39
N LEU A 251 -22.08 1.98 7.12
CA LEU A 251 -22.14 2.87 5.96
C LEU A 251 -23.51 2.86 5.25
N GLY A 252 -24.49 2.07 5.72
CA GLY A 252 -25.79 1.87 5.05
C GLY A 252 -25.65 1.14 3.70
N ARG A 253 -24.62 0.27 3.56
CA ARG A 253 -24.29 -0.46 2.32
C ARG A 253 -24.47 -1.96 2.50
N LYS A 254 -24.89 -2.65 1.44
CA LYS A 254 -24.97 -4.10 1.44
C LYS A 254 -23.56 -4.72 1.31
N TYR A 255 -23.24 -5.72 2.15
CA TYR A 255 -22.05 -6.54 2.00
C TYR A 255 -22.31 -7.64 0.96
N LEU A 256 -21.49 -7.67 -0.10
CA LEU A 256 -21.71 -8.57 -1.24
C LEU A 256 -21.16 -9.98 -1.04
N MET A 257 -20.46 -10.23 0.09
CA MET A 257 -19.91 -11.53 0.47
C MET A 257 -20.63 -12.14 1.66
N GLU A 258 -21.90 -11.74 1.89
CA GLU A 258 -22.71 -12.31 2.96
C GLU A 258 -22.87 -13.83 2.80
N GLY A 259 -22.68 -14.59 3.89
CA GLY A 259 -22.75 -16.05 3.90
C GLY A 259 -21.53 -16.76 3.30
N ILE A 260 -20.54 -16.07 2.76
CA ILE A 260 -19.30 -16.67 2.28
C ILE A 260 -18.35 -16.90 3.44
N GLU A 261 -17.99 -18.17 3.68
CA GLU A 261 -17.05 -18.54 4.73
C GLU A 261 -15.58 -18.34 4.28
N PRO A 262 -14.68 -18.01 5.20
CA PRO A 262 -13.24 -18.04 4.95
C PRO A 262 -12.76 -19.40 4.45
N PRO A 263 -11.71 -19.46 3.59
CA PRO A 263 -11.12 -20.72 3.17
C PRO A 263 -10.55 -21.48 4.37
N SER A 264 -10.71 -22.81 4.37
CA SER A 264 -10.16 -23.64 5.46
C SER A 264 -8.62 -23.64 5.45
N PRO A 265 -7.97 -23.90 6.60
CA PRO A 265 -6.51 -24.03 6.66
C PRO A 265 -5.98 -25.11 5.71
N GLU A 266 -6.69 -26.23 5.53
CA GLU A 266 -6.33 -27.33 4.63
C GLU A 266 -6.38 -26.87 3.17
N HIS A 267 -7.41 -26.07 2.81
CA HIS A 267 -7.52 -25.49 1.48
C HIS A 267 -6.35 -24.53 1.21
N MET A 268 -6.03 -23.63 2.16
CA MET A 268 -4.88 -22.73 2.04
C MET A 268 -3.55 -23.47 1.88
N ILE A 269 -3.36 -24.58 2.60
CA ILE A 269 -2.18 -25.46 2.43
C ILE A 269 -2.15 -26.05 1.02
N THR A 270 -3.31 -26.46 0.48
CA THR A 270 -3.43 -26.98 -0.89
C THR A 270 -3.02 -25.90 -1.92
N LEU A 271 -3.49 -24.68 -1.75
CA LEU A 271 -3.13 -23.55 -2.61
C LEU A 271 -1.63 -23.19 -2.49
N LYS A 272 -1.06 -23.23 -1.30
CA LYS A 272 0.39 -23.07 -1.11
C LYS A 272 1.19 -24.14 -1.87
N LYS A 273 0.78 -25.40 -1.81
CA LYS A 273 1.39 -26.50 -2.60
C LYS A 273 1.24 -26.25 -4.10
N ALA A 274 0.12 -25.68 -4.54
CA ALA A 274 -0.12 -25.33 -5.94
C ALA A 274 0.87 -24.27 -6.45
N VAL A 275 1.24 -23.27 -5.62
CA VAL A 275 2.31 -22.31 -5.94
C VAL A 275 3.63 -23.03 -6.15
N HIS A 276 4.06 -23.86 -5.19
CA HIS A 276 5.33 -24.58 -5.26
C HIS A 276 5.42 -25.57 -6.44
N ALA A 277 4.27 -26.05 -6.93
CA ALA A 277 4.23 -26.97 -8.07
C ALA A 277 4.58 -26.31 -9.42
N VAL A 278 4.52 -24.96 -9.51
CA VAL A 278 4.69 -24.23 -10.78
C VAL A 278 5.83 -23.21 -10.77
N CYS A 279 6.36 -22.86 -9.61
CA CYS A 279 7.47 -21.90 -9.50
C CYS A 279 8.28 -22.12 -8.21
N GLY A 280 9.50 -21.56 -8.17
CA GLY A 280 10.41 -21.61 -7.01
C GLY A 280 10.23 -20.47 -6.00
N LEU A 281 9.12 -19.72 -6.05
CA LEU A 281 8.88 -18.64 -5.12
C LEU A 281 8.61 -19.16 -3.70
N ASP A 282 9.16 -18.48 -2.69
CA ASP A 282 8.77 -18.70 -1.29
C ASP A 282 7.32 -18.29 -1.09
N CYS A 283 6.48 -19.22 -0.65
CA CYS A 283 5.06 -19.00 -0.45
C CYS A 283 4.70 -19.03 1.03
N GLN A 284 4.15 -17.91 1.51
CA GLN A 284 3.65 -17.79 2.88
C GLN A 284 2.12 -17.71 2.89
N ILE A 285 1.47 -18.29 3.91
CA ILE A 285 0.06 -18.07 4.22
C ILE A 285 0.01 -17.00 5.32
N GLY A 286 -0.71 -15.92 5.08
CA GLY A 286 -0.69 -14.70 5.88
C GLY A 286 0.35 -13.69 5.41
N GLY A 287 0.34 -12.49 6.01
CA GLY A 287 1.25 -11.40 5.70
C GLY A 287 2.42 -11.30 6.67
#